data_fcb1daed78ec4d9dc6de769a452352ae
#
_entry.id   fcb1daed78ec4d9dc6de769a452352ae
#
_cell.length_a   1.000
_cell.length_b   1.000
_cell.length_c   1.000
_cell.angle_alpha   90.00
_cell.angle_beta   90.00
_cell.angle_gamma   90.00
#
_symmetry.space_group_name_H-M   'P 1'
#
loop_
_entity.id
_entity.type
_entity.pdbx_description
1 polymer ?
#
loop_
_entity_poly.entity_id
_entity_poly.type
_entity_poly.pdbx_seq_one_letter_code
_entity_poly.pdbx_strand_id
1 'polypeptide(L)'
;VEVVITALGPDNSGLADPIIHHVTGQGARISEIQMYDHDEEQLFAMLCRIDVPASEFEKLVEAMRQIGEVTKLAIRVWSSEYRRTKPRLAVCCTYLEPTPRAILEAVRDGVINAEVPVLISNRKKLKYLADEFDVPFEMIGDSAGAVDDATMIQSLDRYDVDYVILARYMRILPPSICWQFAGGRIINLHHGLLPGFPGFRPYHDAYAARMLTFGATCHFIIPELDAGNQTINQRTFSVAPGTKLEEIIDRGESQNEPACLVEGVRRVVDREVYLHFHRVAARVS
;
A
#
# COMPACT_ATOMS: atom_id res chain seq x y z
N VAL A 1 11.18 -12.54 -14.55
CA VAL A 1 10.57 -11.92 -13.36
C VAL A 1 9.65 -10.79 -13.77
N GLU A 2 8.53 -10.69 -13.08
CA GLU A 2 7.62 -9.55 -13.24
C GLU A 2 8.23 -8.31 -12.57
N VAL A 3 8.20 -7.19 -13.29
CA VAL A 3 8.72 -5.90 -12.83
C VAL A 3 7.66 -4.83 -13.01
N VAL A 4 7.51 -3.98 -12.01
CA VAL A 4 6.69 -2.76 -12.05
C VAL A 4 7.61 -1.56 -12.15
N ILE A 5 7.41 -0.75 -13.17
CA ILE A 5 8.05 0.54 -13.35
C ILE A 5 7.00 1.61 -13.09
N THR A 6 7.27 2.54 -12.17
CA THR A 6 6.45 3.73 -11.97
C THR A 6 7.26 4.97 -12.31
N ALA A 7 6.63 5.94 -12.95
CA ALA A 7 7.24 7.22 -13.27
C ALA A 7 6.30 8.35 -12.88
N LEU A 8 6.83 9.39 -12.25
CA LEU A 8 6.08 10.54 -11.78
C LEU A 8 6.90 11.81 -11.98
N GLY A 9 6.27 12.87 -12.44
CA GLY A 9 6.90 14.19 -12.55
C GLY A 9 5.98 15.23 -13.18
N PRO A 10 6.51 16.44 -13.41
CA PRO A 10 5.74 17.48 -14.08
C PRO A 10 5.29 17.03 -15.47
N ASP A 11 4.06 17.33 -15.83
CA ASP A 11 3.55 16.98 -17.15
C ASP A 11 4.32 17.72 -18.27
N ASN A 12 4.68 16.96 -19.29
CA ASN A 12 5.31 17.45 -20.51
C ASN A 12 5.12 16.42 -21.62
N SER A 13 5.20 16.85 -22.86
CA SER A 13 5.05 15.96 -24.03
C SER A 13 6.20 14.93 -24.14
N GLY A 14 5.86 13.70 -24.49
CA GLY A 14 6.83 12.66 -24.84
C GLY A 14 7.51 11.97 -23.64
N LEU A 15 7.03 12.14 -22.41
CA LEU A 15 7.65 11.58 -21.20
C LEU A 15 7.61 10.05 -21.12
N ALA A 16 6.58 9.42 -21.68
CA ALA A 16 6.47 7.95 -21.70
C ALA A 16 7.42 7.30 -22.73
N ASP A 17 7.75 8.00 -23.82
CA ASP A 17 8.50 7.45 -24.95
C ASP A 17 9.86 6.85 -24.57
N PRO A 18 10.74 7.53 -23.81
CA PRO A 18 12.04 6.96 -23.43
C PRO A 18 11.93 5.66 -22.65
N ILE A 19 10.92 5.56 -21.77
CA ILE A 19 10.67 4.36 -20.94
C ILE A 19 10.19 3.23 -21.85
N ILE A 20 9.14 3.47 -22.64
CA ILE A 20 8.55 2.46 -23.54
C ILE A 20 9.55 2.01 -24.60
N HIS A 21 10.29 2.94 -25.21
CA HIS A 21 11.31 2.63 -26.20
C HIS A 21 12.42 1.73 -25.63
N HIS A 22 12.90 2.04 -24.42
CA HIS A 22 13.90 1.19 -23.76
C HIS A 22 13.36 -0.22 -23.49
N VAL A 23 12.18 -0.32 -22.88
CA VAL A 23 11.54 -1.60 -22.51
C VAL A 23 11.29 -2.47 -23.76
N THR A 24 10.71 -1.89 -24.80
CA THR A 24 10.42 -2.63 -26.04
C THR A 24 11.70 -2.97 -26.83
N GLY A 25 12.70 -2.10 -26.80
CA GLY A 25 14.01 -2.34 -27.42
C GLY A 25 14.78 -3.50 -26.79
N GLN A 26 14.53 -3.81 -25.52
CA GLN A 26 15.07 -4.99 -24.82
C GLN A 26 14.24 -6.27 -25.06
N GLY A 27 13.16 -6.19 -25.84
CA GLY A 27 12.27 -7.32 -26.08
C GLY A 27 11.44 -7.74 -24.87
N ALA A 28 11.30 -6.89 -23.85
CA ALA A 28 10.46 -7.18 -22.70
C ALA A 28 8.97 -7.22 -23.10
N ARG A 29 8.24 -8.16 -22.50
CA ARG A 29 6.80 -8.24 -22.69
C ARG A 29 6.12 -7.27 -21.74
N ILE A 30 5.36 -6.32 -22.29
CA ILE A 30 4.51 -5.43 -21.51
C ILE A 30 3.17 -6.13 -21.24
N SER A 31 2.79 -6.28 -19.99
CA SER A 31 1.52 -6.88 -19.55
C SER A 31 0.49 -5.85 -19.10
N GLU A 32 0.93 -4.65 -18.70
CA GLU A 32 0.06 -3.57 -18.23
C GLU A 32 0.73 -2.22 -18.45
N ILE A 33 -0.03 -1.23 -18.94
CA ILE A 33 0.34 0.19 -18.95
C ILE A 33 -0.84 0.98 -18.43
N GLN A 34 -0.58 1.85 -17.48
CA GLN A 34 -1.51 2.88 -17.01
C GLN A 34 -0.81 4.22 -17.11
N MET A 35 -1.49 5.22 -17.60
CA MET A 35 -1.00 6.59 -17.64
C MET A 35 -2.08 7.51 -17.09
N TYR A 36 -1.65 8.50 -16.37
CA TYR A 36 -2.48 9.51 -15.76
C TYR A 36 -1.89 10.87 -16.11
N ASP A 37 -2.74 11.68 -16.71
CA ASP A 37 -2.47 13.06 -17.05
C ASP A 37 -3.56 13.88 -16.33
N HIS A 38 -3.15 14.78 -15.44
CA HIS A 38 -4.08 15.64 -14.71
C HIS A 38 -3.79 17.08 -15.04
N ASP A 39 -4.62 17.64 -15.94
CA ASP A 39 -4.50 19.02 -16.42
C ASP A 39 -4.40 20.06 -15.31
N GLU A 40 -5.14 19.89 -14.20
CA GLU A 40 -5.16 20.85 -13.09
C GLU A 40 -3.89 20.82 -12.25
N GLU A 41 -3.25 19.65 -12.08
CA GLU A 41 -2.04 19.48 -11.28
C GLU A 41 -0.76 19.51 -12.12
N GLN A 42 -0.87 19.49 -13.45
CA GLN A 42 0.25 19.36 -14.38
C GLN A 42 1.19 18.21 -13.99
N LEU A 43 0.59 17.08 -13.65
CA LEU A 43 1.26 15.89 -13.15
C LEU A 43 1.17 14.77 -14.17
N PHE A 44 2.31 14.33 -14.69
CA PHE A 44 2.45 13.08 -15.43
C PHE A 44 2.70 11.93 -14.45
N ALA A 45 1.92 10.86 -14.57
CA ALA A 45 2.18 9.61 -13.87
C ALA A 45 1.97 8.40 -14.79
N MET A 46 2.81 7.37 -14.61
CA MET A 46 2.78 6.15 -15.40
C MET A 46 3.10 4.95 -14.52
N LEU A 47 2.40 3.84 -14.77
CA LEU A 47 2.76 2.51 -14.34
C LEU A 47 2.93 1.62 -15.58
N CYS A 48 4.05 0.90 -15.65
CA CYS A 48 4.31 -0.11 -16.67
C CYS A 48 4.71 -1.42 -15.97
N ARG A 49 3.98 -2.51 -16.24
CA ARG A 49 4.30 -3.85 -15.77
C ARG A 49 4.85 -4.67 -16.93
N ILE A 50 6.00 -5.27 -16.72
CA ILE A 50 6.75 -5.99 -17.73
C ILE A 50 7.28 -7.31 -17.21
N ASP A 51 7.58 -8.23 -18.12
CA ASP A 51 8.33 -9.44 -17.84
C ASP A 51 9.73 -9.33 -18.44
N VAL A 52 10.77 -9.54 -17.61
CA VAL A 52 12.17 -9.54 -18.04
C VAL A 52 12.90 -10.76 -17.46
N PRO A 53 14.00 -11.22 -18.09
CA PRO A 53 14.90 -12.18 -17.45
C PRO A 53 15.48 -11.59 -16.16
N ALA A 54 15.63 -12.41 -15.11
CA ALA A 54 16.18 -11.93 -13.84
C ALA A 54 17.59 -11.32 -13.97
N SER A 55 18.38 -11.81 -14.94
CA SER A 55 19.73 -11.27 -15.26
C SER A 55 19.73 -9.84 -15.80
N GLU A 56 18.60 -9.36 -16.31
CA GLU A 56 18.48 -8.02 -16.89
C GLU A 56 17.93 -6.99 -15.91
N PHE A 57 17.49 -7.41 -14.73
CA PHE A 57 16.84 -6.52 -13.75
C PHE A 57 17.73 -5.35 -13.34
N GLU A 58 18.97 -5.59 -12.95
CA GLU A 58 19.91 -4.52 -12.52
C GLU A 58 20.24 -3.54 -13.66
N LYS A 59 20.35 -4.03 -14.90
CA LYS A 59 20.56 -3.17 -16.07
C LYS A 59 19.34 -2.29 -16.34
N LEU A 60 18.14 -2.85 -16.14
CA LEU A 60 16.89 -2.10 -16.25
C LEU A 60 16.83 -1.00 -15.18
N VAL A 61 17.16 -1.31 -13.92
CA VAL A 61 17.21 -0.32 -12.85
C VAL A 61 18.12 0.84 -13.21
N GLU A 62 19.34 0.55 -13.67
CA GLU A 62 20.30 1.59 -14.06
C GLU A 62 19.82 2.42 -15.27
N ALA A 63 19.24 1.76 -16.28
CA ALA A 63 18.69 2.47 -17.45
C ALA A 63 17.53 3.40 -17.06
N MET A 64 16.62 2.94 -16.18
CA MET A 64 15.51 3.75 -15.69
C MET A 64 15.99 4.93 -14.84
N ARG A 65 17.05 4.75 -14.05
CA ARG A 65 17.69 5.85 -13.31
C ARG A 65 18.22 6.93 -14.28
N GLN A 66 18.93 6.53 -15.35
CA GLN A 66 19.45 7.46 -16.36
C GLN A 66 18.33 8.20 -17.11
N ILE A 67 17.26 7.49 -17.48
CA ILE A 67 16.09 8.11 -18.10
C ILE A 67 15.47 9.14 -17.15
N GLY A 68 15.31 8.81 -15.87
CA GLY A 68 14.79 9.72 -14.86
C GLY A 68 15.62 10.99 -14.70
N GLU A 69 16.95 10.89 -14.74
CA GLU A 69 17.86 12.05 -14.68
C GLU A 69 17.68 12.99 -15.87
N VAL A 70 17.50 12.44 -17.07
CA VAL A 70 17.32 13.23 -18.30
C VAL A 70 15.92 13.85 -18.36
N THR A 71 14.88 13.06 -18.07
CA THR A 71 13.47 13.48 -18.19
C THR A 71 12.96 14.25 -16.97
N LYS A 72 13.71 14.26 -15.86
CA LYS A 72 13.31 14.80 -14.55
C LYS A 72 12.13 14.08 -13.93
N LEU A 73 11.89 12.83 -14.33
CA LEU A 73 10.91 11.96 -13.73
C LEU A 73 11.49 11.22 -12.52
N ALA A 74 10.72 11.10 -11.45
CA ALA A 74 10.98 10.14 -10.39
C ALA A 74 10.57 8.75 -10.88
N ILE A 75 11.53 7.94 -11.34
CA ILE A 75 11.29 6.60 -11.85
C ILE A 75 11.70 5.58 -10.78
N ARG A 76 10.82 4.61 -10.51
CA ARG A 76 11.06 3.49 -9.60
C ARG A 76 10.88 2.18 -10.36
N VAL A 77 11.78 1.25 -10.07
CA VAL A 77 11.72 -0.12 -10.60
C VAL A 77 11.62 -1.06 -9.41
N TRP A 78 10.61 -1.90 -9.41
CA TRP A 78 10.35 -2.83 -8.32
C TRP A 78 9.89 -4.19 -8.82
N SER A 79 10.28 -5.24 -8.12
CA SER A 79 9.82 -6.62 -8.38
C SER A 79 9.65 -7.38 -7.09
N SER A 80 8.48 -7.99 -6.89
CA SER A 80 8.25 -8.92 -5.78
C SER A 80 9.02 -10.23 -5.95
N GLU A 81 9.56 -10.50 -7.13
CA GLU A 81 10.20 -11.76 -7.49
C GLU A 81 11.71 -11.73 -7.44
N TYR A 82 12.31 -10.55 -7.62
CA TYR A 82 13.76 -10.40 -7.72
C TYR A 82 14.45 -10.32 -6.35
N ARG A 83 13.72 -10.05 -5.29
CA ARG A 83 14.32 -9.90 -3.97
C ARG A 83 14.98 -11.18 -3.49
N ARG A 84 16.20 -11.00 -2.97
CA ARG A 84 16.99 -12.08 -2.34
C ARG A 84 16.71 -12.25 -0.85
N THR A 85 16.05 -11.26 -0.23
CA THR A 85 15.72 -11.18 1.20
C THR A 85 14.21 -11.09 1.40
N LYS A 86 13.78 -11.17 2.66
CA LYS A 86 12.37 -10.98 3.02
C LYS A 86 11.87 -9.60 2.56
N PRO A 87 10.59 -9.48 2.13
CA PRO A 87 9.99 -8.18 1.83
C PRO A 87 10.03 -7.25 3.04
N ARG A 88 10.21 -5.96 2.79
CA ARG A 88 10.34 -4.91 3.79
C ARG A 88 9.04 -4.11 3.87
N LEU A 89 8.37 -4.14 5.02
CA LEU A 89 7.08 -3.52 5.26
C LEU A 89 7.25 -2.23 6.08
N ALA A 90 6.86 -1.07 5.54
CA ALA A 90 6.63 0.10 6.37
C ALA A 90 5.24 -0.01 6.99
N VAL A 91 5.14 0.01 8.31
CA VAL A 91 3.85 0.02 9.01
C VAL A 91 3.49 1.46 9.35
N CYS A 92 2.39 1.96 8.78
CA CYS A 92 1.91 3.33 8.97
C CYS A 92 0.69 3.34 9.90
N CYS A 93 0.72 4.15 10.96
CA CYS A 93 -0.35 4.22 11.96
C CYS A 93 -0.57 5.65 12.49
N THR A 94 -1.67 5.88 13.23
CA THR A 94 -1.96 7.19 13.84
C THR A 94 -2.25 7.08 15.35
N TYR A 95 -3.38 6.46 15.75
CA TYR A 95 -3.85 6.50 17.14
C TYR A 95 -4.15 5.13 17.76
N LEU A 96 -4.65 4.18 16.95
CA LEU A 96 -5.13 2.89 17.41
C LEU A 96 -4.03 1.84 17.33
N GLU A 97 -3.79 1.22 18.47
CA GLU A 97 -2.71 0.27 18.68
C GLU A 97 -2.97 -1.13 18.10
N PRO A 98 -4.19 -1.73 18.23
CA PRO A 98 -4.35 -3.18 17.99
C PRO A 98 -3.90 -3.61 16.59
N THR A 99 -4.20 -2.81 15.58
CA THR A 99 -3.91 -3.16 14.19
C THR A 99 -2.41 -3.10 13.84
N PRO A 100 -1.66 -2.00 14.11
CA PRO A 100 -0.22 -2.00 13.87
C PRO A 100 0.52 -3.00 14.76
N ARG A 101 0.12 -3.19 16.03
CA ARG A 101 0.67 -4.21 16.93
C ARG A 101 0.55 -5.61 16.30
N ALA A 102 -0.62 -5.96 15.80
CA ALA A 102 -0.85 -7.30 15.21
C ALA A 102 0.07 -7.58 14.00
N ILE A 103 0.39 -6.58 13.18
CA ILE A 103 1.36 -6.74 12.09
C ILE A 103 2.76 -6.99 12.64
N LEU A 104 3.20 -6.20 13.63
CA LEU A 104 4.52 -6.37 14.27
C LEU A 104 4.65 -7.76 14.91
N GLU A 105 3.63 -8.21 15.65
CA GLU A 105 3.58 -9.55 16.23
C GLU A 105 3.59 -10.64 15.17
N ALA A 106 2.78 -10.52 14.12
CA ALA A 106 2.71 -11.51 13.05
C ALA A 106 4.04 -11.67 12.29
N VAL A 107 4.81 -10.59 12.13
CA VAL A 107 6.16 -10.64 11.55
C VAL A 107 7.16 -11.27 12.52
N ARG A 108 7.15 -10.85 13.79
CA ARG A 108 8.01 -11.43 14.84
C ARG A 108 7.80 -12.93 15.00
N ASP A 109 6.55 -13.37 14.99
CA ASP A 109 6.15 -14.75 15.22
C ASP A 109 6.23 -15.62 13.93
N GLY A 110 6.64 -15.02 12.80
CA GLY A 110 6.83 -15.72 11.53
C GLY A 110 5.54 -16.07 10.77
N VAL A 111 4.40 -15.53 11.18
CA VAL A 111 3.11 -15.64 10.46
C VAL A 111 3.16 -14.89 9.15
N ILE A 112 3.83 -13.73 9.13
CA ILE A 112 4.15 -12.98 7.92
C ILE A 112 5.66 -13.08 7.70
N ASN A 113 6.08 -13.70 6.60
CA ASN A 113 7.49 -13.88 6.28
C ASN A 113 8.10 -12.60 5.67
N ALA A 114 8.26 -11.58 6.48
CA ALA A 114 8.73 -10.26 6.09
C ALA A 114 9.64 -9.64 7.17
N GLU A 115 10.10 -8.41 6.93
CA GLU A 115 10.77 -7.54 7.90
C GLU A 115 9.97 -6.24 8.05
N VAL A 116 10.01 -5.63 9.23
CA VAL A 116 9.47 -4.29 9.47
C VAL A 116 10.64 -3.36 9.79
N PRO A 117 11.24 -2.69 8.79
CA PRO A 117 12.37 -1.79 8.99
C PRO A 117 11.97 -0.46 9.61
N VAL A 118 10.68 -0.10 9.60
CA VAL A 118 10.22 1.20 10.10
C VAL A 118 8.73 1.18 10.48
N LEU A 119 8.42 1.83 11.60
CA LEU A 119 7.08 2.25 11.99
C LEU A 119 6.94 3.76 11.71
N ILE A 120 6.03 4.13 10.81
CA ILE A 120 5.80 5.52 10.40
C ILE A 120 4.50 6.02 11.04
N SER A 121 4.54 7.21 11.61
CA SER A 121 3.32 7.82 12.16
C SER A 121 3.33 9.35 12.01
N ASN A 122 2.14 9.91 11.86
CA ASN A 122 1.94 11.35 11.94
C ASN A 122 1.70 11.85 13.38
N ARG A 123 1.81 10.96 14.37
CA ARG A 123 1.64 11.24 15.80
C ARG A 123 2.62 10.42 16.64
N LYS A 124 3.05 10.98 17.78
CA LYS A 124 3.97 10.28 18.70
C LYS A 124 3.31 9.20 19.56
N LYS A 125 1.96 9.12 19.56
CA LYS A 125 1.21 8.29 20.51
C LYS A 125 1.65 6.84 20.53
N LEU A 126 1.96 6.25 19.38
CA LEU A 126 2.33 4.84 19.25
C LEU A 126 3.84 4.60 19.12
N LYS A 127 4.69 5.61 19.45
CA LYS A 127 6.15 5.44 19.43
C LYS A 127 6.62 4.27 20.30
N TYR A 128 5.96 4.03 21.42
CA TYR A 128 6.31 2.93 22.32
C TYR A 128 6.21 1.54 21.67
N LEU A 129 5.37 1.36 20.65
CA LEU A 129 5.36 0.10 19.86
C LEU A 129 6.68 -0.10 19.14
N ALA A 130 7.23 0.95 18.54
CA ALA A 130 8.51 0.87 17.88
C ALA A 130 9.62 0.50 18.88
N ASP A 131 9.59 1.12 20.07
CA ASP A 131 10.54 0.82 21.15
C ASP A 131 10.37 -0.64 21.65
N GLU A 132 9.14 -1.15 21.77
CA GLU A 132 8.83 -2.52 22.23
C GLU A 132 9.30 -3.59 21.24
N PHE A 133 9.17 -3.33 19.93
CA PHE A 133 9.53 -4.29 18.87
C PHE A 133 10.92 -4.06 18.28
N ASP A 134 11.70 -3.13 18.85
CA ASP A 134 13.03 -2.74 18.35
C ASP A 134 13.02 -2.34 16.85
N VAL A 135 12.01 -1.53 16.49
CA VAL A 135 11.80 -1.02 15.12
C VAL A 135 12.04 0.49 15.10
N PRO A 136 12.79 1.04 14.14
CA PRO A 136 12.91 2.48 13.97
C PRO A 136 11.56 3.19 13.87
N PHE A 137 11.43 4.35 14.52
CA PHE A 137 10.23 5.18 14.49
C PHE A 137 10.48 6.47 13.71
N GLU A 138 9.69 6.70 12.66
CA GLU A 138 9.71 7.94 11.89
C GLU A 138 8.42 8.73 12.12
N MET A 139 8.57 9.93 12.66
CA MET A 139 7.46 10.86 12.78
C MET A 139 7.43 11.81 11.60
N ILE A 140 6.44 11.66 10.73
CA ILE A 140 6.29 12.43 9.49
C ILE A 140 5.25 13.56 9.58
N GLY A 141 4.63 13.75 10.75
CA GLY A 141 3.64 14.80 10.98
C GLY A 141 4.22 15.96 11.79
N ASP A 142 3.70 17.15 11.58
CA ASP A 142 3.92 18.30 12.46
C ASP A 142 3.17 18.17 13.80
N SER A 143 3.20 19.20 14.64
CA SER A 143 2.49 19.20 15.93
C SER A 143 0.96 19.04 15.77
N ALA A 144 0.37 19.47 14.66
CA ALA A 144 -1.03 19.28 14.31
C ALA A 144 -1.29 17.92 13.62
N GLY A 145 -0.23 17.19 13.24
CA GLY A 145 -0.28 15.90 12.55
C GLY A 145 -0.53 16.04 11.05
N ALA A 146 -0.30 17.23 10.48
CA ALA A 146 -0.22 17.38 9.03
C ALA A 146 1.05 16.69 8.53
N VAL A 147 0.95 15.97 7.44
CA VAL A 147 2.04 15.17 6.88
C VAL A 147 2.71 15.94 5.76
N ASP A 148 4.04 15.91 5.74
CA ASP A 148 4.84 16.30 4.60
C ASP A 148 5.12 15.08 3.73
N ASP A 149 4.59 15.09 2.50
CA ASP A 149 4.68 13.98 1.56
C ASP A 149 6.12 13.64 1.17
N ALA A 150 6.96 14.67 1.01
CA ALA A 150 8.37 14.48 0.69
C ALA A 150 9.09 13.74 1.82
N THR A 151 8.79 14.08 3.07
CA THR A 151 9.34 13.38 4.24
C THR A 151 8.89 11.92 4.28
N MET A 152 7.63 11.63 3.94
CA MET A 152 7.15 10.25 3.87
C MET A 152 7.89 9.46 2.78
N ILE A 153 8.02 10.01 1.59
CA ILE A 153 8.74 9.37 0.47
C ILE A 153 10.20 9.12 0.83
N GLN A 154 10.88 10.12 1.41
CA GLN A 154 12.27 9.97 1.86
C GLN A 154 12.44 8.87 2.91
N SER A 155 11.49 8.74 3.84
CA SER A 155 11.50 7.66 4.83
C SER A 155 11.32 6.30 4.17
N LEU A 156 10.36 6.15 3.27
CA LEU A 156 10.13 4.91 2.54
C LEU A 156 11.37 4.49 1.71
N ASP A 157 12.06 5.45 1.09
CA ASP A 157 13.28 5.20 0.32
C ASP A 157 14.47 4.83 1.22
N ARG A 158 14.68 5.57 2.32
CA ARG A 158 15.75 5.32 3.29
C ARG A 158 15.72 3.89 3.82
N TYR A 159 14.51 3.38 4.06
CA TYR A 159 14.32 2.03 4.58
C TYR A 159 14.11 0.98 3.48
N ASP A 160 14.30 1.33 2.21
CA ASP A 160 14.15 0.42 1.06
C ASP A 160 12.88 -0.43 1.15
N VAL A 161 11.73 0.26 1.29
CA VAL A 161 10.42 -0.35 1.56
C VAL A 161 9.84 -1.00 0.31
N ASP A 162 9.37 -2.24 0.44
CA ASP A 162 8.61 -2.91 -0.62
C ASP A 162 7.14 -2.59 -0.57
N TYR A 163 6.54 -2.69 0.63
CA TYR A 163 5.11 -2.53 0.85
C TYR A 163 4.85 -1.52 1.95
N VAL A 164 3.88 -0.65 1.71
CA VAL A 164 3.36 0.32 2.67
C VAL A 164 2.06 -0.23 3.25
N ILE A 165 2.04 -0.50 4.56
CA ILE A 165 0.91 -1.08 5.27
C ILE A 165 0.21 0.02 6.07
N LEU A 166 -0.99 0.42 5.64
CA LEU A 166 -1.79 1.43 6.32
C LEU A 166 -2.63 0.77 7.43
N ALA A 167 -2.05 0.67 8.61
CA ALA A 167 -2.63 0.04 9.79
C ALA A 167 -3.35 1.09 10.67
N ARG A 168 -4.55 1.50 10.28
CA ARG A 168 -5.29 2.62 10.89
C ARG A 168 -4.51 3.94 10.77
N TYR A 169 -3.94 4.16 9.61
CA TYR A 169 -3.34 5.44 9.22
C TYR A 169 -4.44 6.39 8.77
N MET A 170 -4.84 7.30 9.67
CA MET A 170 -6.02 8.16 9.49
C MET A 170 -5.70 9.41 8.65
N ARG A 171 -5.07 9.21 7.50
CA ARG A 171 -4.76 10.24 6.50
C ARG A 171 -4.98 9.68 5.10
N ILE A 172 -5.47 10.53 4.21
CA ILE A 172 -5.52 10.21 2.78
C ILE A 172 -4.10 10.37 2.23
N LEU A 173 -3.62 9.37 1.53
CA LEU A 173 -2.36 9.47 0.82
C LEU A 173 -2.53 10.36 -0.42
N PRO A 174 -1.58 11.26 -0.69
CA PRO A 174 -1.63 12.08 -1.89
C PRO A 174 -1.36 11.25 -3.15
N PRO A 175 -1.81 11.71 -4.32
CA PRO A 175 -1.56 11.04 -5.59
C PRO A 175 -0.08 10.75 -5.85
N SER A 176 0.80 11.65 -5.43
CA SER A 176 2.26 11.51 -5.56
C SER A 176 2.81 10.24 -4.92
N ILE A 177 2.34 9.88 -3.72
CA ILE A 177 2.73 8.64 -3.02
C ILE A 177 2.04 7.44 -3.67
N CYS A 178 0.74 7.57 -3.96
CA CYS A 178 -0.03 6.49 -4.56
C CYS A 178 0.57 6.03 -5.89
N TRP A 179 1.01 6.95 -6.75
CA TRP A 179 1.66 6.62 -8.02
C TRP A 179 3.07 6.07 -7.86
N GLN A 180 3.89 6.65 -6.98
CA GLN A 180 5.27 6.18 -6.77
C GLN A 180 5.33 4.76 -6.19
N PHE A 181 4.33 4.37 -5.41
CA PHE A 181 4.20 3.03 -4.83
C PHE A 181 3.01 2.26 -5.42
N ALA A 182 2.63 2.56 -6.67
CA ALA A 182 1.57 1.84 -7.38
C ALA A 182 1.95 0.38 -7.69
N GLY A 183 1.04 -0.36 -8.29
CA GLY A 183 1.26 -1.76 -8.70
C GLY A 183 1.06 -2.79 -7.59
N GLY A 184 0.31 -2.44 -6.54
CA GLY A 184 -0.01 -3.35 -5.43
C GLY A 184 0.96 -3.27 -4.26
N ARG A 185 1.67 -2.14 -4.11
CA ARG A 185 2.62 -1.93 -3.01
C ARG A 185 2.03 -1.23 -1.79
N ILE A 186 0.82 -0.66 -1.87
CA ILE A 186 0.14 -0.02 -0.74
C ILE A 186 -1.06 -0.87 -0.34
N ILE A 187 -1.08 -1.33 0.89
CA ILE A 187 -2.14 -2.17 1.46
C ILE A 187 -2.79 -1.40 2.60
N ASN A 188 -4.12 -1.24 2.53
CA ASN A 188 -4.91 -0.51 3.51
C ASN A 188 -5.90 -1.40 4.25
N LEU A 189 -6.13 -1.08 5.50
CA LEU A 189 -7.28 -1.55 6.25
C LEU A 189 -8.38 -0.50 6.25
N HIS A 190 -9.49 -0.79 5.61
CA HIS A 190 -10.73 -0.07 5.79
C HIS A 190 -11.56 -0.75 6.89
N HIS A 191 -11.96 0.02 7.92
CA HIS A 191 -12.71 -0.49 9.07
C HIS A 191 -14.23 -0.62 8.80
N GLY A 192 -14.56 -1.17 7.64
CA GLY A 192 -15.91 -1.42 7.15
C GLY A 192 -15.92 -2.42 6.01
N LEU A 193 -17.11 -2.82 5.59
CA LEU A 193 -17.30 -3.73 4.46
C LEU A 193 -17.45 -2.93 3.17
N LEU A 194 -16.40 -2.87 2.37
CA LEU A 194 -16.45 -2.28 1.03
C LEU A 194 -17.16 -3.25 0.05
N PRO A 195 -17.87 -2.75 -0.96
CA PRO A 195 -18.15 -1.33 -1.23
C PRO A 195 -19.37 -0.76 -0.46
N GLY A 196 -19.96 -1.54 0.43
CA GLY A 196 -21.25 -1.21 1.06
C GLY A 196 -21.18 -0.02 2.03
N PHE A 197 -20.09 0.13 2.76
CA PHE A 197 -19.92 1.18 3.77
C PHE A 197 -18.56 1.88 3.60
N PRO A 198 -18.42 2.76 2.60
CA PRO A 198 -17.23 3.58 2.40
C PRO A 198 -17.15 4.74 3.41
N GLY A 199 -16.05 5.50 3.42
CA GLY A 199 -15.91 6.72 4.19
C GLY A 199 -15.36 6.54 5.59
N PHE A 200 -15.58 7.55 6.47
CA PHE A 200 -14.86 7.67 7.74
C PHE A 200 -15.53 6.99 8.94
N ARG A 201 -16.80 6.63 8.83
CA ARG A 201 -17.60 6.12 9.97
C ARG A 201 -18.39 4.84 9.62
N PRO A 202 -17.78 3.83 8.98
CA PRO A 202 -18.49 2.68 8.43
C PRO A 202 -19.24 1.86 9.49
N TYR A 203 -18.76 1.76 10.73
CA TYR A 203 -19.51 1.09 11.82
C TYR A 203 -20.79 1.86 12.17
N HIS A 204 -20.74 3.19 12.20
CA HIS A 204 -21.91 4.02 12.48
C HIS A 204 -22.94 3.91 11.36
N ASP A 205 -22.47 3.93 10.10
CA ASP A 205 -23.33 3.85 8.93
C ASP A 205 -24.01 2.49 8.84
N ALA A 206 -23.27 1.39 9.06
CA ALA A 206 -23.82 0.05 9.12
C ALA A 206 -24.79 -0.13 10.29
N TYR A 207 -24.49 0.46 11.45
CA TYR A 207 -25.38 0.44 12.61
C TYR A 207 -26.69 1.21 12.34
N ALA A 208 -26.59 2.41 11.76
CA ALA A 208 -27.76 3.20 11.35
C ALA A 208 -28.63 2.48 10.30
N ALA A 209 -27.99 1.71 9.42
CA ALA A 209 -28.67 0.84 8.46
C ALA A 209 -29.24 -0.47 9.08
N ARG A 210 -29.15 -0.61 10.42
CA ARG A 210 -29.62 -1.77 11.19
C ARG A 210 -28.99 -3.10 10.74
N MET A 211 -27.76 -3.06 10.30
CA MET A 211 -27.00 -4.28 9.98
C MET A 211 -26.72 -5.09 11.24
N LEU A 212 -26.74 -6.41 11.10
CA LEU A 212 -26.33 -7.36 12.15
C LEU A 212 -24.98 -8.01 11.84
N THR A 213 -24.41 -7.68 10.69
CA THR A 213 -23.08 -8.13 10.26
C THR A 213 -22.21 -6.91 10.01
N PHE A 214 -21.05 -6.91 10.66
CA PHE A 214 -20.05 -5.88 10.58
C PHE A 214 -18.71 -6.49 10.15
N GLY A 215 -17.73 -5.67 9.80
CA GLY A 215 -16.45 -6.22 9.42
C GLY A 215 -15.45 -5.18 8.96
N ALA A 216 -14.35 -5.67 8.43
CA ALA A 216 -13.26 -4.88 7.87
C ALA A 216 -12.85 -5.42 6.50
N THR A 217 -12.27 -4.55 5.69
CA THR A 217 -11.78 -4.86 4.35
C THR A 217 -10.31 -4.52 4.25
N CYS A 218 -9.48 -5.51 3.94
CA CYS A 218 -8.10 -5.29 3.52
C CYS A 218 -8.06 -5.18 2.00
N HIS A 219 -7.48 -4.09 1.48
CA HIS A 219 -7.47 -3.82 0.04
C HIS A 219 -6.19 -3.10 -0.39
N PHE A 220 -5.85 -3.19 -1.67
CA PHE A 220 -4.83 -2.33 -2.25
C PHE A 220 -5.34 -0.91 -2.43
N ILE A 221 -4.47 0.07 -2.23
CA ILE A 221 -4.69 1.45 -2.66
C ILE A 221 -4.23 1.57 -4.11
N ILE A 222 -5.04 2.23 -4.91
CA ILE A 222 -4.70 2.68 -6.25
C ILE A 222 -4.79 4.21 -6.29
N PRO A 223 -4.12 4.87 -7.24
CA PRO A 223 -4.16 6.32 -7.35
C PRO A 223 -5.56 6.90 -7.59
N GLU A 224 -6.44 6.14 -8.23
CA GLU A 224 -7.83 6.51 -8.44
C GLU A 224 -8.68 6.16 -7.20
N LEU A 225 -9.43 7.13 -6.71
CA LEU A 225 -10.19 7.00 -5.47
C LEU A 225 -11.32 5.94 -5.57
N ASP A 226 -11.40 5.08 -4.54
CA ASP A 226 -12.57 4.28 -4.11
C ASP A 226 -13.27 3.39 -5.15
N ALA A 227 -12.55 2.82 -6.09
CA ALA A 227 -13.17 1.92 -7.08
C ALA A 227 -13.65 0.56 -6.52
N GLY A 228 -13.39 0.25 -5.24
CA GLY A 228 -13.94 -0.91 -4.53
C GLY A 228 -13.52 -2.31 -5.04
N ASN A 229 -12.75 -2.40 -6.12
CA ASN A 229 -12.42 -3.65 -6.79
C ASN A 229 -11.08 -4.30 -6.35
N GLN A 230 -10.38 -3.66 -5.40
CA GLN A 230 -9.02 -4.04 -4.99
C GLN A 230 -8.99 -4.82 -3.69
N THR A 231 -10.12 -5.43 -3.32
CA THR A 231 -10.24 -6.19 -2.07
C THR A 231 -9.35 -7.42 -2.08
N ILE A 232 -8.45 -7.50 -1.10
CA ILE A 232 -7.58 -8.65 -0.84
C ILE A 232 -8.35 -9.70 -0.04
N ASN A 233 -8.95 -9.26 1.08
CA ASN A 233 -9.85 -10.08 1.89
C ASN A 233 -10.79 -9.21 2.72
N GLN A 234 -11.84 -9.83 3.21
CA GLN A 234 -12.78 -9.25 4.16
C GLN A 234 -12.94 -10.21 5.34
N ARG A 235 -13.11 -9.64 6.52
CA ARG A 235 -13.41 -10.39 7.72
C ARG A 235 -14.66 -9.81 8.37
N THR A 236 -15.62 -10.67 8.65
CA THR A 236 -16.92 -10.29 9.21
C THR A 236 -17.16 -10.88 10.59
N PHE A 237 -18.04 -10.25 11.35
CA PHE A 237 -18.61 -10.78 12.57
C PHE A 237 -20.08 -10.38 12.67
N SER A 238 -20.88 -11.24 13.29
CA SER A 238 -22.31 -10.97 13.53
C SER A 238 -22.55 -10.62 14.99
N VAL A 239 -23.60 -9.84 15.22
CA VAL A 239 -24.06 -9.44 16.55
C VAL A 239 -25.54 -9.73 16.71
N ALA A 240 -26.00 -9.84 17.96
CA ALA A 240 -27.41 -9.98 18.27
C ALA A 240 -28.17 -8.65 18.05
N PRO A 241 -29.47 -8.69 17.74
CA PRO A 241 -30.30 -7.50 17.78
C PRO A 241 -30.21 -6.80 19.14
N GLY A 242 -30.02 -5.48 19.13
CA GLY A 242 -29.90 -4.68 20.36
C GLY A 242 -28.48 -4.54 20.90
N THR A 243 -27.47 -5.15 20.29
CA THR A 243 -26.05 -4.90 20.63
C THR A 243 -25.73 -3.43 20.45
N LYS A 244 -25.03 -2.84 21.40
CA LYS A 244 -24.66 -1.41 21.36
C LYS A 244 -23.53 -1.14 20.37
N LEU A 245 -23.55 0.05 19.80
CA LEU A 245 -22.54 0.46 18.83
C LEU A 245 -21.11 0.40 19.40
N GLU A 246 -20.93 0.80 20.65
CA GLU A 246 -19.63 0.78 21.32
C GLU A 246 -19.05 -0.63 21.41
N GLU A 247 -19.87 -1.63 21.70
CA GLU A 247 -19.45 -3.04 21.74
C GLU A 247 -19.05 -3.56 20.35
N ILE A 248 -19.77 -3.10 19.31
CA ILE A 248 -19.46 -3.43 17.92
C ILE A 248 -18.11 -2.85 17.50
N ILE A 249 -17.88 -1.55 17.82
CA ILE A 249 -16.63 -0.87 17.54
C ILE A 249 -15.47 -1.53 18.29
N ASP A 250 -15.62 -1.78 19.59
CA ASP A 250 -14.58 -2.43 20.40
C ASP A 250 -14.18 -3.79 19.83
N ARG A 251 -15.16 -4.64 19.48
CA ARG A 251 -14.90 -5.93 18.84
C ARG A 251 -14.25 -5.79 17.47
N GLY A 252 -14.67 -4.80 16.70
CA GLY A 252 -14.07 -4.47 15.41
C GLY A 252 -12.60 -4.11 15.56
N GLU A 253 -12.31 -3.11 16.37
CA GLU A 253 -10.98 -2.54 16.55
C GLU A 253 -10.01 -3.49 17.27
N SER A 254 -10.49 -4.25 18.27
CA SER A 254 -9.61 -5.12 19.08
C SER A 254 -9.33 -6.48 18.45
N GLN A 255 -10.21 -7.00 17.58
CA GLN A 255 -10.11 -8.38 17.10
C GLN A 255 -10.23 -8.50 15.57
N ASN A 256 -11.27 -7.89 14.98
CA ASN A 256 -11.62 -8.16 13.61
C ASN A 256 -10.69 -7.46 12.60
N GLU A 257 -10.41 -6.18 12.83
CA GLU A 257 -9.53 -5.38 12.00
C GLU A 257 -8.09 -5.88 11.99
N PRO A 258 -7.47 -6.15 13.18
CA PRO A 258 -6.13 -6.72 13.22
C PRO A 258 -6.01 -8.03 12.45
N ALA A 259 -6.93 -8.96 12.67
CA ALA A 259 -6.93 -10.25 11.98
C ALA A 259 -7.19 -10.12 10.47
N CYS A 260 -8.02 -9.15 10.05
CA CYS A 260 -8.27 -8.87 8.64
C CYS A 260 -7.01 -8.36 7.93
N LEU A 261 -6.28 -7.41 8.53
CA LEU A 261 -5.06 -6.85 7.95
C LEU A 261 -3.93 -7.87 7.93
N VAL A 262 -3.70 -8.61 9.01
CA VAL A 262 -2.66 -9.66 9.09
C VAL A 262 -2.85 -10.68 7.97
N GLU A 263 -4.07 -11.20 7.78
CA GLU A 263 -4.36 -12.16 6.71
C GLU A 263 -4.14 -11.56 5.33
N GLY A 264 -4.58 -10.31 5.11
CA GLY A 264 -4.39 -9.65 3.82
C GLY A 264 -2.91 -9.42 3.47
N VAL A 265 -2.13 -8.93 4.42
CA VAL A 265 -0.68 -8.72 4.24
C VAL A 265 0.03 -10.07 4.02
N ARG A 266 -0.31 -11.12 4.78
CA ARG A 266 0.23 -12.46 4.58
C ARG A 266 0.01 -12.95 3.15
N ARG A 267 -1.22 -12.85 2.63
CA ARG A 267 -1.54 -13.29 1.25
C ARG A 267 -0.72 -12.58 0.19
N VAL A 268 -0.46 -11.29 0.38
CA VAL A 268 0.36 -10.50 -0.55
C VAL A 268 1.83 -10.90 -0.45
N VAL A 269 2.36 -11.00 0.78
CA VAL A 269 3.76 -11.39 1.05
C VAL A 269 4.05 -12.80 0.53
N ASP A 270 3.13 -13.74 0.75
CA ASP A 270 3.23 -15.12 0.26
C ASP A 270 2.93 -15.24 -1.25
N ARG A 271 2.60 -14.11 -1.90
CA ARG A 271 2.33 -14.03 -3.34
C ARG A 271 1.12 -14.87 -3.78
N GLU A 272 0.17 -15.11 -2.88
CA GLU A 272 -1.10 -15.79 -3.21
C GLU A 272 -2.00 -14.90 -4.09
N VAL A 273 -1.91 -13.58 -3.88
CA VAL A 273 -2.69 -12.58 -4.63
C VAL A 273 -1.80 -11.43 -5.09
N TYR A 274 -2.23 -10.76 -6.15
CA TYR A 274 -1.57 -9.58 -6.69
C TYR A 274 -2.59 -8.63 -7.34
N LEU A 275 -2.21 -7.36 -7.50
CA LEU A 275 -3.01 -6.37 -8.19
C LEU A 275 -2.65 -6.35 -9.67
N HIS A 276 -3.65 -6.45 -10.56
CA HIS A 276 -3.49 -6.33 -12.00
C HIS A 276 -4.71 -5.62 -12.60
N PHE A 277 -4.49 -4.59 -13.39
CA PHE A 277 -5.54 -3.74 -13.95
C PHE A 277 -6.64 -3.39 -12.93
N HIS A 278 -6.25 -2.88 -11.76
CA HIS A 278 -7.15 -2.48 -10.66
C HIS A 278 -8.03 -3.63 -10.12
N ARG A 279 -7.64 -4.89 -10.35
CA ARG A 279 -8.32 -6.06 -9.80
C ARG A 279 -7.35 -6.94 -9.02
N VAL A 280 -7.84 -7.50 -7.94
CA VAL A 280 -7.09 -8.53 -7.23
C VAL A 280 -7.28 -9.86 -7.94
N ALA A 281 -6.18 -10.47 -8.33
CA ALA A 281 -6.14 -11.79 -8.92
C ALA A 281 -5.40 -12.76 -8.00
N ALA A 282 -5.86 -14.02 -7.97
CA ALA A 282 -5.11 -15.09 -7.33
C ALA A 282 -4.02 -15.60 -8.28
N ARG A 283 -2.84 -15.89 -7.75
CA ARG A 283 -1.85 -16.64 -8.53
C ARG A 283 -2.29 -18.10 -8.58
N VAL A 284 -2.44 -18.63 -9.79
CA VAL A 284 -2.67 -20.06 -10.00
C VAL A 284 -1.34 -20.74 -9.73
N SER A 285 -1.33 -21.62 -8.73
CA SER A 285 -0.19 -22.47 -8.36
C SER A 285 0.15 -23.48 -9.47
#